data_0d957999d50b382d9619078ec81f32b6
#
_entry.id   0d957999d50b382d9619078ec81f32b6
#
_cell.length_a   1.000
_cell.length_b   1.000
_cell.length_c   1.000
_cell.angle_alpha   90.00
_cell.angle_beta   90.00
_cell.angle_gamma   90.00
#
_symmetry.space_group_name_H-M   'P 1'
#
loop_
_entity.id
_entity.type
_entity.pdbx_description
1 polymer ?
#
loop_
_entity_poly.entity_id
_entity_poly.type
_entity_poly.pdbx_seq_one_letter_code
_entity_poly.pdbx_strand_id
1 'polypeptide(L)'
;MRRAYPTGVVSLVLVVALLAFGGALTGTTRAGAASSGGYWLVGADGSVYDFAGAPRLTVPARNSSASVVGMAATPDGLGYWLVDTNGQVTAVGSAPGLGSAGSVRNVVDIAATPSGKGYWLTTATGDVLPFGDAGNHGSMAGVPLNKPVVGMAATPSGRGYWLVATDGGIFAFGDAPFRGSTGHIQLNQPIVGMAATRAGSGYWMVAADGGIFAFNAPFFGSTGAQSLSRPIVTMQRTPDGDGYWLTDTRGKIFGFGAAAVNGDASGCSLPAAVVGMAASGPGTISPAPSPRPNCGISASTFSVGLIGDTGYDSSQDAILLNVRAQMATLPLGFVVHNGDIHMGGKYCTSARDAYIYDVFNGFASPFIYTPGDNEWRDCSSPMARLDALRSRFFSTGRSLGQTTIPLTRQSAPYVENARWSKANVIFATLNVPGPRSNGPSSSETSARSKANIAWLNAAFDEAEAARSPAVMIIWQDNPFDGSSDAALVSTLKSRTAAFGRPVVLVHGDTHKFRIDHPWSSLPNFTRVETYAG
;
A
#
# COMPACT_ATOMS: atom_id res chain seq x y z
N MET A 1 8.78 28.68 -20.87
CA MET A 1 7.95 27.47 -20.95
C MET A 1 8.48 26.46 -19.92
N ARG A 2 7.86 26.36 -18.76
CA ARG A 2 8.25 25.39 -17.71
C ARG A 2 7.56 24.06 -18.05
N ARG A 3 8.32 23.04 -18.44
CA ARG A 3 7.81 21.69 -18.61
C ARG A 3 7.55 21.08 -17.22
N ALA A 4 6.30 20.75 -16.95
CA ALA A 4 5.92 19.94 -15.79
C ALA A 4 6.47 18.52 -15.99
N TYR A 5 7.31 18.05 -15.08
CA TYR A 5 7.75 16.66 -15.01
C TYR A 5 6.70 15.85 -14.22
N PRO A 6 6.35 14.64 -14.66
CA PRO A 6 5.47 13.78 -13.87
C PRO A 6 6.22 13.33 -12.61
N THR A 7 5.74 13.73 -11.47
CA THR A 7 6.20 13.24 -10.17
C THR A 7 5.72 11.80 -9.99
N GLY A 8 6.56 10.85 -10.38
CA GLY A 8 6.35 9.45 -10.01
C GLY A 8 6.56 9.31 -8.50
N VAL A 9 5.50 9.16 -7.74
CA VAL A 9 5.58 8.88 -6.31
C VAL A 9 6.02 7.43 -6.14
N VAL A 10 7.23 7.22 -5.65
CA VAL A 10 7.70 5.91 -5.19
C VAL A 10 6.99 5.63 -3.86
N SER A 11 5.95 4.80 -3.86
CA SER A 11 5.35 4.30 -2.63
C SER A 11 6.26 3.24 -2.03
N LEU A 12 7.10 3.63 -1.08
CA LEU A 12 7.89 2.73 -0.26
C LEU A 12 6.96 2.14 0.81
N VAL A 13 6.58 0.87 0.67
CA VAL A 13 5.91 0.13 1.75
C VAL A 13 6.99 -0.47 2.61
N LEU A 14 7.21 0.14 3.76
CA LEU A 14 8.10 -0.36 4.80
C LEU A 14 7.35 -1.44 5.59
N VAL A 15 7.84 -2.67 5.53
CA VAL A 15 7.38 -3.73 6.44
C VAL A 15 8.26 -3.69 7.67
N VAL A 16 7.73 -3.11 8.74
CA VAL A 16 8.33 -3.18 10.07
C VAL A 16 7.78 -4.41 10.76
N ALA A 17 8.64 -5.36 11.12
CA ALA A 17 8.26 -6.41 12.05
C ALA A 17 8.08 -5.78 13.44
N LEU A 18 6.82 -5.57 13.85
CA LEU A 18 6.49 -5.22 15.23
C LEU A 18 6.70 -6.46 16.10
N LEU A 19 7.79 -6.48 16.83
CA LEU A 19 8.03 -7.49 17.87
C LEU A 19 7.26 -7.07 19.12
N ALA A 20 6.18 -7.82 19.41
CA ALA A 20 5.48 -7.70 20.68
C ALA A 20 6.33 -8.32 21.78
N PHE A 21 6.75 -7.54 22.79
CA PHE A 21 7.34 -8.05 24.02
C PHE A 21 6.34 -8.97 24.73
N GLY A 22 6.78 -10.19 25.01
CA GLY A 22 6.02 -11.16 25.80
C GLY A 22 5.90 -10.73 27.26
N GLY A 23 4.83 -10.04 27.58
CA GLY A 23 4.28 -9.95 28.93
C GLY A 23 3.13 -10.95 29.02
N ALA A 24 3.25 -11.96 29.85
CA ALA A 24 2.18 -12.91 30.11
C ALA A 24 0.98 -12.18 30.75
N LEU A 25 -0.01 -11.83 29.95
CA LEU A 25 -1.35 -11.51 30.40
C LEU A 25 -2.26 -12.68 30.01
N THR A 26 -2.65 -13.45 31.04
CA THR A 26 -3.76 -14.40 30.94
C THR A 26 -5.04 -13.61 30.64
N GLY A 27 -5.39 -13.54 29.37
CA GLY A 27 -6.59 -12.91 28.87
C GLY A 27 -7.14 -13.75 27.73
N THR A 28 -8.35 -14.20 27.88
CA THR A 28 -9.18 -14.99 26.97
C THR A 28 -8.89 -14.71 25.50
N THR A 29 -8.56 -15.75 24.75
CA THR A 29 -8.39 -15.75 23.29
C THR A 29 -9.65 -15.22 22.62
N ARG A 30 -9.62 -13.97 22.19
CA ARG A 30 -10.58 -13.44 21.24
C ARG A 30 -10.24 -14.08 19.88
N ALA A 31 -11.19 -14.78 19.31
CA ALA A 31 -11.09 -15.39 17.98
C ALA A 31 -10.52 -14.36 16.99
N GLY A 32 -9.63 -14.84 16.10
CA GLY A 32 -8.90 -14.04 15.16
C GLY A 32 -9.80 -13.05 14.42
N ALA A 33 -9.32 -11.81 14.26
CA ALA A 33 -9.99 -10.81 13.43
C ALA A 33 -10.18 -11.41 12.03
N ALA A 34 -11.43 -11.57 11.61
CA ALA A 34 -11.75 -11.93 10.24
C ALA A 34 -11.11 -10.89 9.33
N SER A 35 -10.37 -11.32 8.32
CA SER A 35 -9.78 -10.41 7.35
C SER A 35 -10.90 -9.57 6.72
N SER A 36 -10.73 -8.25 6.66
CA SER A 36 -11.73 -7.31 6.13
C SER A 36 -12.04 -7.48 4.63
N GLY A 37 -11.74 -8.62 4.02
CA GLY A 37 -11.96 -8.90 2.60
C GLY A 37 -11.18 -7.95 1.67
N GLY A 38 -11.09 -8.32 0.38
CA GLY A 38 -10.58 -7.42 -0.65
C GLY A 38 -11.65 -6.47 -1.20
N TYR A 39 -11.25 -5.58 -2.11
CA TYR A 39 -12.19 -4.69 -2.81
C TYR A 39 -11.71 -4.37 -4.22
N TRP A 40 -12.66 -4.03 -5.07
CA TRP A 40 -12.43 -3.50 -6.40
C TRP A 40 -12.81 -2.02 -6.46
N LEU A 41 -12.06 -1.27 -7.26
CA LEU A 41 -12.42 0.08 -7.71
C LEU A 41 -12.70 0.04 -9.20
N VAL A 42 -13.63 0.87 -9.68
CA VAL A 42 -13.92 1.02 -11.10
C VAL A 42 -13.77 2.47 -11.54
N GLY A 43 -13.09 2.67 -12.68
CA GLY A 43 -13.00 3.94 -13.39
C GLY A 43 -14.21 4.18 -14.30
N ALA A 44 -14.48 5.45 -14.61
CA ALA A 44 -15.56 5.84 -15.52
C ALA A 44 -15.42 5.23 -16.94
N ASP A 45 -14.20 4.84 -17.33
CA ASP A 45 -13.91 4.12 -18.58
C ASP A 45 -14.19 2.61 -18.51
N GLY A 46 -14.50 2.09 -17.32
CA GLY A 46 -14.72 0.67 -17.04
C GLY A 46 -13.45 -0.10 -16.67
N SER A 47 -12.32 0.55 -16.53
CA SER A 47 -11.11 -0.06 -15.96
C SER A 47 -11.35 -0.47 -14.51
N VAL A 48 -10.98 -1.69 -14.13
CA VAL A 48 -11.16 -2.20 -12.77
C VAL A 48 -9.81 -2.49 -12.12
N TYR A 49 -9.67 -2.11 -10.85
CA TYR A 49 -8.47 -2.24 -10.03
C TYR A 49 -8.78 -3.08 -8.80
N ASP A 50 -8.05 -4.17 -8.59
CA ASP A 50 -8.21 -5.11 -7.48
C ASP A 50 -7.23 -4.83 -6.35
N PHE A 51 -7.71 -4.88 -5.09
CA PHE A 51 -6.94 -4.61 -3.88
C PHE A 51 -7.23 -5.64 -2.79
N ALA A 52 -6.30 -5.78 -1.85
CA ALA A 52 -6.47 -6.53 -0.61
C ALA A 52 -6.90 -8.00 -0.80
N GLY A 53 -6.45 -8.65 -1.89
CA GLY A 53 -6.80 -10.03 -2.19
C GLY A 53 -8.13 -10.21 -2.93
N ALA A 54 -8.78 -9.14 -3.38
CA ALA A 54 -9.90 -9.27 -4.31
C ALA A 54 -9.46 -10.02 -5.58
N PRO A 55 -10.27 -10.97 -6.08
CA PRO A 55 -9.93 -11.73 -7.29
C PRO A 55 -9.65 -10.82 -8.49
N ARG A 56 -8.58 -11.09 -9.21
CA ARG A 56 -8.29 -10.43 -10.46
C ARG A 56 -9.12 -11.08 -11.56
N LEU A 57 -10.06 -10.33 -12.11
CA LEU A 57 -10.99 -10.83 -13.11
C LEU A 57 -10.78 -10.11 -14.45
N THR A 58 -10.91 -10.85 -15.56
CA THR A 58 -10.86 -10.26 -16.89
C THR A 58 -12.19 -9.58 -17.20
N VAL A 59 -12.17 -8.26 -17.39
CA VAL A 59 -13.34 -7.50 -17.82
C VAL A 59 -13.55 -7.74 -19.32
N PRO A 60 -14.72 -8.25 -19.75
CA PRO A 60 -15.03 -8.36 -21.17
C PRO A 60 -15.04 -7.01 -21.88
N ALA A 61 -14.78 -7.00 -23.18
CA ALA A 61 -14.92 -5.78 -23.97
C ALA A 61 -16.36 -5.24 -23.85
N ARG A 62 -16.48 -3.96 -23.50
CA ARG A 62 -17.77 -3.28 -23.35
C ARG A 62 -18.29 -2.87 -24.72
N ASN A 63 -19.56 -3.14 -24.98
CA ASN A 63 -20.25 -2.73 -26.20
C ASN A 63 -20.81 -1.29 -26.13
N SER A 64 -20.32 -0.48 -25.19
CA SER A 64 -20.80 0.88 -24.93
C SER A 64 -19.60 1.80 -24.64
N SER A 65 -19.64 2.99 -25.25
CA SER A 65 -18.71 4.09 -24.94
C SER A 65 -19.21 4.98 -23.79
N ALA A 66 -20.40 4.69 -23.23
CA ALA A 66 -20.94 5.44 -22.10
C ALA A 66 -20.11 5.20 -20.82
N SER A 67 -20.04 6.23 -19.98
CA SER A 67 -19.30 6.17 -18.73
C SER A 67 -19.92 5.15 -17.76
N VAL A 68 -19.09 4.30 -17.15
CA VAL A 68 -19.49 3.51 -15.98
C VAL A 68 -19.83 4.45 -14.84
N VAL A 69 -20.87 4.11 -14.08
CA VAL A 69 -21.36 4.91 -12.95
C VAL A 69 -21.49 4.10 -11.65
N GLY A 70 -21.45 2.77 -11.72
CA GLY A 70 -21.57 1.93 -10.54
C GLY A 70 -21.04 0.52 -10.75
N MET A 71 -20.77 -0.16 -9.64
CA MET A 71 -20.45 -1.59 -9.60
C MET A 71 -21.08 -2.25 -8.37
N ALA A 72 -21.49 -3.50 -8.53
CA ALA A 72 -21.99 -4.32 -7.43
C ALA A 72 -21.32 -5.69 -7.45
N ALA A 73 -20.79 -6.14 -6.31
CA ALA A 73 -20.19 -7.47 -6.18
C ALA A 73 -21.26 -8.56 -6.08
N THR A 74 -20.94 -9.76 -6.56
CA THR A 74 -21.70 -10.97 -6.22
C THR A 74 -21.47 -11.35 -4.75
N PRO A 75 -22.46 -11.95 -4.06
CA PRO A 75 -22.32 -12.33 -2.64
C PRO A 75 -21.20 -13.34 -2.36
N ASP A 76 -20.80 -14.15 -3.35
CA ASP A 76 -19.68 -15.08 -3.27
C ASP A 76 -18.31 -14.36 -3.32
N GLY A 77 -18.29 -13.06 -3.69
CA GLY A 77 -17.06 -12.28 -3.81
C GLY A 77 -16.16 -12.69 -4.98
N LEU A 78 -16.66 -13.48 -5.95
CA LEU A 78 -15.91 -14.00 -7.09
C LEU A 78 -16.31 -13.34 -8.41
N GLY A 79 -17.20 -12.34 -8.38
CA GLY A 79 -17.64 -11.59 -9.53
C GLY A 79 -18.27 -10.25 -9.18
N TYR A 80 -18.58 -9.48 -10.21
CA TYR A 80 -19.26 -8.20 -10.09
C TYR A 80 -19.96 -7.81 -11.41
N TRP A 81 -20.93 -6.90 -11.30
CA TRP A 81 -21.52 -6.20 -12.42
C TRP A 81 -21.03 -4.76 -12.48
N LEU A 82 -20.80 -4.26 -13.69
CA LEU A 82 -20.56 -2.85 -13.97
C LEU A 82 -21.79 -2.31 -14.73
N VAL A 83 -22.24 -1.11 -14.37
CA VAL A 83 -23.33 -0.43 -15.08
C VAL A 83 -22.86 0.91 -15.62
N ASP A 84 -23.27 1.27 -16.84
CA ASP A 84 -23.03 2.59 -17.42
C ASP A 84 -24.28 3.49 -17.39
N THR A 85 -24.10 4.77 -17.75
CA THR A 85 -25.16 5.78 -17.78
C THR A 85 -26.34 5.43 -18.68
N ASN A 86 -26.16 4.51 -19.65
CA ASN A 86 -27.19 4.03 -20.54
C ASN A 86 -27.88 2.74 -20.04
N GLY A 87 -27.51 2.28 -18.84
CA GLY A 87 -28.05 1.07 -18.24
C GLY A 87 -27.52 -0.22 -18.87
N GLN A 88 -26.43 -0.17 -19.65
CA GLN A 88 -25.74 -1.37 -20.10
C GLN A 88 -24.99 -2.00 -18.94
N VAL A 89 -25.21 -3.29 -18.71
CA VAL A 89 -24.57 -4.04 -17.64
C VAL A 89 -23.56 -5.02 -18.23
N THR A 90 -22.35 -5.00 -17.67
CA THR A 90 -21.26 -5.94 -17.97
C THR A 90 -21.07 -6.86 -16.78
N ALA A 91 -21.32 -8.15 -16.95
CA ALA A 91 -21.09 -9.17 -15.94
C ALA A 91 -19.64 -9.69 -16.02
N VAL A 92 -18.98 -9.86 -14.87
CA VAL A 92 -17.57 -10.24 -14.75
C VAL A 92 -17.42 -11.34 -13.68
N GLY A 93 -16.59 -12.34 -13.96
CA GLY A 93 -16.34 -13.45 -13.04
C GLY A 93 -17.58 -14.34 -12.85
N SER A 94 -17.97 -14.59 -11.60
CA SER A 94 -19.15 -15.40 -11.27
C SER A 94 -20.49 -14.70 -11.51
N ALA A 95 -20.48 -13.40 -11.84
CA ALA A 95 -21.70 -12.63 -12.04
C ALA A 95 -22.50 -13.14 -13.25
N PRO A 96 -23.78 -13.55 -13.12
CA PRO A 96 -24.58 -13.99 -14.24
C PRO A 96 -24.99 -12.81 -15.14
N GLY A 97 -25.07 -13.07 -16.44
CA GLY A 97 -25.63 -12.13 -17.41
C GLY A 97 -27.16 -12.13 -17.34
N LEU A 98 -27.75 -11.07 -16.78
CA LEU A 98 -29.20 -10.98 -16.50
C LEU A 98 -29.93 -9.95 -17.39
N GLY A 99 -29.22 -9.34 -18.35
CA GLY A 99 -29.76 -8.32 -19.24
C GLY A 99 -29.28 -6.91 -18.91
N SER A 100 -29.83 -5.94 -19.61
CA SER A 100 -29.48 -4.51 -19.52
C SER A 100 -30.72 -3.66 -19.75
N ALA A 101 -30.72 -2.42 -19.27
CA ALA A 101 -31.87 -1.53 -19.41
C ALA A 101 -32.12 -0.97 -20.82
N GLY A 102 -31.26 -1.28 -21.76
CA GLY A 102 -31.42 -1.04 -23.19
C GLY A 102 -31.55 0.42 -23.62
N SER A 103 -32.67 1.06 -23.33
CA SER A 103 -32.99 2.44 -23.75
C SER A 103 -33.14 3.44 -22.61
N VAL A 104 -32.90 3.00 -21.36
CA VAL A 104 -32.97 3.87 -20.19
C VAL A 104 -31.71 4.74 -20.14
N ARG A 105 -31.93 6.01 -19.81
CA ARG A 105 -30.85 7.01 -19.67
C ARG A 105 -30.72 7.45 -18.21
N ASN A 106 -29.57 8.03 -17.90
CA ASN A 106 -29.29 8.59 -16.57
C ASN A 106 -29.34 7.55 -15.42
N VAL A 107 -28.94 6.30 -15.70
CA VAL A 107 -28.66 5.34 -14.65
C VAL A 107 -27.51 5.87 -13.80
N VAL A 108 -27.62 5.78 -12.49
CA VAL A 108 -26.65 6.33 -11.52
C VAL A 108 -26.03 5.26 -10.60
N ASP A 109 -26.71 4.12 -10.41
CA ASP A 109 -26.21 3.09 -9.51
C ASP A 109 -26.80 1.71 -9.79
N ILE A 110 -26.17 0.67 -9.23
CA ILE A 110 -26.57 -0.74 -9.27
C ILE A 110 -26.43 -1.36 -7.88
N ALA A 111 -27.43 -2.14 -7.46
CA ALA A 111 -27.36 -2.93 -6.22
C ALA A 111 -27.72 -4.39 -6.49
N ALA A 112 -26.87 -5.33 -6.05
CA ALA A 112 -27.09 -6.76 -6.18
C ALA A 112 -28.15 -7.26 -5.20
N THR A 113 -28.91 -8.32 -5.61
CA THR A 113 -29.72 -9.08 -4.68
C THR A 113 -28.82 -9.92 -3.76
N PRO A 114 -29.25 -10.21 -2.51
CA PRO A 114 -28.49 -11.08 -1.61
C PRO A 114 -28.25 -12.51 -2.12
N SER A 115 -29.08 -12.95 -3.05
CA SER A 115 -28.94 -14.27 -3.72
C SER A 115 -27.81 -14.28 -4.77
N GLY A 116 -27.39 -13.11 -5.28
CA GLY A 116 -26.48 -12.99 -6.41
C GLY A 116 -27.10 -13.38 -7.76
N LYS A 117 -28.41 -13.56 -7.84
CA LYS A 117 -29.16 -13.95 -9.05
C LYS A 117 -29.96 -12.81 -9.64
N GLY A 118 -29.81 -11.60 -9.12
CA GLY A 118 -30.47 -10.40 -9.58
C GLY A 118 -29.76 -9.11 -9.18
N TYR A 119 -30.23 -8.02 -9.73
CA TYR A 119 -29.82 -6.66 -9.34
C TYR A 119 -30.92 -5.65 -9.70
N TRP A 120 -30.87 -4.51 -9.05
CA TRP A 120 -31.63 -3.32 -9.39
C TRP A 120 -30.72 -2.26 -9.99
N LEU A 121 -31.19 -1.56 -11.03
CA LEU A 121 -30.60 -0.32 -11.52
C LEU A 121 -31.48 0.83 -11.06
N THR A 122 -30.87 1.95 -10.66
CA THR A 122 -31.62 3.17 -10.36
C THR A 122 -31.18 4.33 -11.24
N THR A 123 -32.14 5.21 -11.60
CA THR A 123 -31.90 6.41 -12.39
C THR A 123 -31.84 7.65 -11.50
N ALA A 124 -31.32 8.76 -12.02
CA ALA A 124 -31.33 10.05 -11.34
C ALA A 124 -32.75 10.57 -11.01
N THR A 125 -33.77 10.09 -11.73
CA THR A 125 -35.20 10.38 -11.48
C THR A 125 -35.83 9.45 -10.47
N GLY A 126 -35.04 8.48 -9.94
CA GLY A 126 -35.48 7.52 -8.93
C GLY A 126 -36.32 6.37 -9.47
N ASP A 127 -36.32 6.14 -10.81
CA ASP A 127 -36.85 4.91 -11.36
C ASP A 127 -35.98 3.72 -10.91
N VAL A 128 -36.60 2.57 -10.66
CA VAL A 128 -35.92 1.33 -10.28
C VAL A 128 -36.30 0.23 -11.26
N LEU A 129 -35.27 -0.40 -11.83
CA LEU A 129 -35.39 -1.45 -12.87
C LEU A 129 -34.85 -2.76 -12.31
N PRO A 130 -35.69 -3.76 -12.03
CA PRO A 130 -35.27 -5.05 -11.52
C PRO A 130 -34.84 -5.99 -12.66
N PHE A 131 -33.80 -6.80 -12.41
CA PHE A 131 -33.28 -7.85 -13.29
C PHE A 131 -33.04 -9.15 -12.52
N GLY A 132 -33.19 -10.28 -13.21
CA GLY A 132 -33.07 -11.60 -12.60
C GLY A 132 -34.15 -11.83 -11.53
N ASP A 133 -33.75 -12.22 -10.32
CA ASP A 133 -34.66 -12.45 -9.20
C ASP A 133 -34.96 -11.18 -8.36
N ALA A 134 -34.52 -10.03 -8.80
CA ALA A 134 -34.79 -8.76 -8.13
C ALA A 134 -36.29 -8.42 -8.16
N GLY A 135 -36.92 -8.29 -6.97
CA GLY A 135 -38.31 -7.92 -6.85
C GLY A 135 -38.57 -6.44 -7.13
N ASN A 136 -39.71 -6.09 -7.71
CA ASN A 136 -40.15 -4.70 -7.78
C ASN A 136 -40.85 -4.31 -6.47
N HIS A 137 -40.27 -3.38 -5.72
CA HIS A 137 -40.79 -2.90 -4.45
C HIS A 137 -41.30 -1.46 -4.49
N GLY A 138 -41.32 -0.85 -5.68
CA GLY A 138 -41.71 0.53 -5.93
C GLY A 138 -40.55 1.42 -6.34
N SER A 139 -40.86 2.65 -6.76
CA SER A 139 -39.86 3.63 -7.22
C SER A 139 -40.40 5.06 -7.09
N MET A 140 -39.54 6.05 -7.38
CA MET A 140 -39.97 7.45 -7.50
C MET A 140 -40.38 7.84 -8.92
N ALA A 141 -40.59 6.86 -9.80
CA ALA A 141 -41.01 7.10 -11.19
C ALA A 141 -42.22 8.03 -11.24
N GLY A 142 -42.13 9.12 -12.01
CA GLY A 142 -43.19 10.10 -12.15
C GLY A 142 -43.42 11.02 -10.95
N VAL A 143 -42.68 10.88 -9.85
CA VAL A 143 -42.76 11.77 -8.69
C VAL A 143 -41.68 12.86 -8.81
N PRO A 144 -42.05 14.16 -8.77
CA PRO A 144 -41.06 15.24 -8.79
C PRO A 144 -40.12 15.15 -7.57
N LEU A 145 -38.81 15.15 -7.81
CA LEU A 145 -37.79 15.17 -6.78
C LEU A 145 -37.20 16.56 -6.62
N ASN A 146 -36.91 16.97 -5.38
CA ASN A 146 -36.20 18.22 -5.12
C ASN A 146 -34.77 18.18 -5.63
N LYS A 147 -34.12 17.01 -5.52
CA LYS A 147 -32.77 16.76 -5.97
C LYS A 147 -32.67 15.34 -6.57
N PRO A 148 -31.76 15.13 -7.53
CA PRO A 148 -31.60 13.83 -8.18
C PRO A 148 -31.14 12.75 -7.21
N VAL A 149 -31.59 11.51 -7.46
CA VAL A 149 -31.05 10.29 -6.81
C VAL A 149 -29.62 10.07 -7.29
N VAL A 150 -28.74 9.62 -6.39
CA VAL A 150 -27.31 9.37 -6.66
C VAL A 150 -26.83 7.99 -6.19
N GLY A 151 -27.68 7.24 -5.48
CA GLY A 151 -27.28 5.93 -5.01
C GLY A 151 -28.45 5.13 -4.48
N MET A 152 -28.21 3.82 -4.33
CA MET A 152 -29.16 2.89 -3.72
C MET A 152 -28.43 1.85 -2.84
N ALA A 153 -29.18 1.27 -1.90
CA ALA A 153 -28.72 0.14 -1.10
C ALA A 153 -29.86 -0.85 -0.90
N ALA A 154 -29.59 -2.14 -1.16
CA ALA A 154 -30.56 -3.21 -0.93
C ALA A 154 -30.63 -3.60 0.55
N THR A 155 -31.80 -4.06 1.02
CA THR A 155 -31.92 -4.72 2.31
C THR A 155 -31.30 -6.12 2.27
N PRO A 156 -30.75 -6.64 3.38
CA PRO A 156 -30.19 -7.98 3.43
C PRO A 156 -31.19 -9.11 3.12
N SER A 157 -32.48 -8.82 3.26
CA SER A 157 -33.56 -9.75 2.91
C SER A 157 -33.81 -9.84 1.39
N GLY A 158 -33.37 -8.83 0.62
CA GLY A 158 -33.66 -8.68 -0.80
C GLY A 158 -35.14 -8.28 -1.09
N ARG A 159 -35.90 -7.89 -0.07
CA ARG A 159 -37.33 -7.51 -0.20
C ARG A 159 -37.56 -6.01 -0.07
N GLY A 160 -36.49 -5.22 -0.18
CA GLY A 160 -36.56 -3.77 -0.16
C GLY A 160 -35.24 -3.12 -0.48
N TYR A 161 -35.26 -1.81 -0.60
CA TYR A 161 -34.10 -0.97 -0.85
C TYR A 161 -34.36 0.49 -0.44
N TRP A 162 -33.29 1.21 -0.25
CA TRP A 162 -33.31 2.67 -0.10
C TRP A 162 -32.73 3.32 -1.35
N LEU A 163 -33.28 4.48 -1.73
CA LEU A 163 -32.68 5.43 -2.66
C LEU A 163 -32.24 6.67 -1.87
N VAL A 164 -31.12 7.27 -2.24
CA VAL A 164 -30.62 8.51 -1.65
C VAL A 164 -30.46 9.58 -2.73
N ALA A 165 -30.96 10.80 -2.42
CA ALA A 165 -30.78 11.98 -3.27
C ALA A 165 -29.57 12.81 -2.84
N THR A 166 -29.08 13.73 -3.70
CA THR A 166 -27.90 14.58 -3.42
C THR A 166 -28.05 15.49 -2.21
N ASP A 167 -29.27 15.83 -1.78
CA ASP A 167 -29.59 16.57 -0.55
C ASP A 167 -29.69 15.65 0.69
N GLY A 168 -29.53 14.32 0.46
CA GLY A 168 -29.69 13.30 1.49
C GLY A 168 -31.14 12.97 1.81
N GLY A 169 -32.08 13.32 0.94
CA GLY A 169 -33.41 12.76 0.94
C GLY A 169 -33.36 11.24 0.79
N ILE A 170 -34.12 10.50 1.61
CA ILE A 170 -34.18 9.04 1.60
C ILE A 170 -35.57 8.58 1.19
N PHE A 171 -35.63 7.65 0.24
CA PHE A 171 -36.86 6.98 -0.19
C PHE A 171 -36.72 5.48 0.11
N ALA A 172 -37.59 4.95 0.94
CA ALA A 172 -37.56 3.56 1.42
C ALA A 172 -38.68 2.74 0.76
N PHE A 173 -38.35 1.59 0.21
CA PHE A 173 -39.29 0.72 -0.50
C PHE A 173 -39.22 -0.72 0.03
N GLY A 174 -40.35 -1.42 -0.04
CA GLY A 174 -40.46 -2.79 0.45
C GLY A 174 -40.29 -2.84 1.97
N ASP A 175 -39.43 -3.72 2.46
CA ASP A 175 -39.14 -3.88 3.89
C ASP A 175 -38.00 -2.98 4.41
N ALA A 176 -37.53 -2.04 3.60
CA ALA A 176 -36.51 -1.08 4.00
C ALA A 176 -37.03 -0.07 5.03
N PRO A 177 -36.56 -0.06 6.31
CA PRO A 177 -37.05 0.88 7.30
C PRO A 177 -36.50 2.30 7.07
N PHE A 178 -37.35 3.31 7.06
CA PHE A 178 -36.94 4.72 7.12
C PHE A 178 -36.37 5.03 8.52
N ARG A 179 -35.16 5.59 8.60
CA ARG A 179 -34.47 5.93 9.85
C ARG A 179 -34.12 7.42 9.98
N GLY A 180 -34.47 8.21 8.98
CA GLY A 180 -34.19 9.64 8.92
C GLY A 180 -33.48 10.03 7.60
N SER A 181 -33.32 11.33 7.41
CA SER A 181 -32.71 11.93 6.23
C SER A 181 -32.08 13.28 6.55
N THR A 182 -31.26 13.80 5.65
CA THR A 182 -30.69 15.16 5.73
C THR A 182 -31.39 16.14 4.78
N GLY A 183 -32.42 15.71 4.05
CA GLY A 183 -33.12 16.53 3.05
C GLY A 183 -33.76 17.84 3.55
N HIS A 184 -33.77 18.04 4.87
CA HIS A 184 -34.32 19.25 5.52
C HIS A 184 -33.22 20.17 6.07
N ILE A 185 -31.94 19.82 5.94
CA ILE A 185 -30.81 20.64 6.39
C ILE A 185 -29.91 21.02 5.21
N GLN A 186 -29.25 22.16 5.36
CA GLN A 186 -28.24 22.55 4.37
C GLN A 186 -26.94 21.78 4.61
N LEU A 187 -26.52 21.01 3.63
CA LEU A 187 -25.24 20.28 3.65
C LEU A 187 -24.09 21.15 3.13
N ASN A 188 -22.89 20.97 3.66
CA ASN A 188 -21.69 21.62 3.16
C ASN A 188 -21.32 21.12 1.75
N GLN A 189 -21.50 19.81 1.52
CA GLN A 189 -21.28 19.16 0.25
C GLN A 189 -22.40 18.16 -0.05
N PRO A 190 -22.71 17.88 -1.32
CA PRO A 190 -23.78 16.96 -1.68
C PRO A 190 -23.47 15.53 -1.23
N ILE A 191 -24.52 14.75 -0.95
CA ILE A 191 -24.41 13.31 -0.78
C ILE A 191 -24.04 12.66 -2.13
N VAL A 192 -23.13 11.68 -2.06
CA VAL A 192 -22.58 10.97 -3.24
C VAL A 192 -22.74 9.45 -3.15
N GLY A 193 -23.25 8.93 -2.03
CA GLY A 193 -23.46 7.49 -1.89
C GLY A 193 -24.05 7.12 -0.53
N MET A 194 -24.44 5.86 -0.42
CA MET A 194 -24.96 5.25 0.81
C MET A 194 -24.54 3.78 0.94
N ALA A 195 -24.59 3.26 2.17
CA ALA A 195 -24.45 1.83 2.44
C ALA A 195 -25.42 1.41 3.54
N ALA A 196 -26.06 0.25 3.39
CA ALA A 196 -26.89 -0.35 4.42
C ALA A 196 -26.03 -1.02 5.51
N THR A 197 -26.52 -1.01 6.77
CA THR A 197 -25.92 -1.85 7.82
C THR A 197 -26.09 -3.33 7.47
N ARG A 198 -25.20 -4.18 7.99
CA ARG A 198 -25.27 -5.63 7.75
C ARG A 198 -26.60 -6.25 8.16
N ALA A 199 -27.20 -5.73 9.24
CA ALA A 199 -28.50 -6.17 9.72
C ALA A 199 -29.68 -5.57 8.95
N GLY A 200 -29.47 -4.59 8.06
CA GLY A 200 -30.55 -3.86 7.38
C GLY A 200 -31.38 -2.97 8.30
N SER A 201 -30.91 -2.74 9.53
CA SER A 201 -31.64 -1.93 10.52
C SER A 201 -31.47 -0.44 10.32
N GLY A 202 -30.46 -0.02 9.56
CA GLY A 202 -30.09 1.38 9.30
C GLY A 202 -29.14 1.52 8.11
N TYR A 203 -28.59 2.70 7.93
CA TYR A 203 -27.72 3.04 6.82
C TYR A 203 -26.78 4.21 7.15
N TRP A 204 -25.74 4.32 6.38
CA TRP A 204 -24.85 5.48 6.30
C TRP A 204 -25.05 6.19 4.97
N MET A 205 -24.89 7.51 4.98
CA MET A 205 -24.72 8.33 3.78
C MET A 205 -23.38 9.05 3.86
N VAL A 206 -22.75 9.24 2.72
CA VAL A 206 -21.48 9.96 2.60
C VAL A 206 -21.64 11.20 1.71
N ALA A 207 -21.13 12.34 2.17
CA ALA A 207 -21.02 13.55 1.36
C ALA A 207 -19.67 13.61 0.61
N ALA A 208 -19.57 14.49 -0.40
CA ALA A 208 -18.37 14.64 -1.22
C ALA A 208 -17.12 15.11 -0.45
N ASP A 209 -17.26 15.72 0.73
CA ASP A 209 -16.18 16.03 1.68
C ASP A 209 -15.83 14.84 2.60
N GLY A 210 -16.54 13.73 2.45
CA GLY A 210 -16.43 12.54 3.29
C GLY A 210 -17.09 12.67 4.64
N GLY A 211 -17.95 13.65 4.85
CA GLY A 211 -18.87 13.72 5.98
C GLY A 211 -19.79 12.51 5.97
N ILE A 212 -19.93 11.84 7.13
CA ILE A 212 -20.79 10.66 7.29
C ILE A 212 -22.01 11.01 8.12
N PHE A 213 -23.18 10.62 7.61
CA PHE A 213 -24.46 10.68 8.32
C PHE A 213 -24.94 9.26 8.61
N ALA A 214 -25.01 8.92 9.89
CA ALA A 214 -25.35 7.57 10.36
C ALA A 214 -26.79 7.56 10.91
N PHE A 215 -27.65 6.72 10.34
CA PHE A 215 -29.06 6.57 10.74
C PHE A 215 -29.29 5.13 11.23
N ASN A 216 -29.50 4.98 12.53
CA ASN A 216 -29.56 3.69 13.22
C ASN A 216 -28.37 2.77 12.83
N ALA A 217 -27.20 3.37 12.71
CA ALA A 217 -25.95 2.75 12.31
C ALA A 217 -24.80 3.28 13.18
N PRO A 218 -23.79 2.48 13.52
CA PRO A 218 -22.63 2.95 14.30
C PRO A 218 -21.81 3.94 13.49
N PHE A 219 -21.30 5.00 14.12
CA PHE A 219 -20.36 5.93 13.50
C PHE A 219 -18.93 5.46 13.76
N PHE A 220 -18.17 5.20 12.69
CA PHE A 220 -16.78 4.73 12.76
C PHE A 220 -15.75 5.82 12.47
N GLY A 221 -16.17 7.01 12.02
CA GLY A 221 -15.31 8.13 11.67
C GLY A 221 -15.65 8.75 10.31
N SER A 222 -15.03 9.88 9.98
CA SER A 222 -15.25 10.59 8.71
C SER A 222 -14.03 11.41 8.31
N THR A 223 -14.00 11.89 7.05
CA THR A 223 -13.04 12.89 6.60
C THR A 223 -13.63 14.30 6.51
N GLY A 224 -14.90 14.50 6.90
CA GLY A 224 -15.63 15.77 6.74
C GLY A 224 -15.00 17.00 7.42
N ALA A 225 -14.08 16.80 8.39
CA ALA A 225 -13.30 17.89 9.01
C ALA A 225 -11.90 18.08 8.36
N GLN A 226 -11.57 17.30 7.32
CA GLN A 226 -10.27 17.33 6.66
C GLN A 226 -10.38 18.05 5.32
N SER A 227 -9.35 18.81 4.94
CA SER A 227 -9.24 19.35 3.58
C SER A 227 -8.80 18.22 2.63
N LEU A 228 -9.73 17.68 1.86
CA LEU A 228 -9.44 16.67 0.86
C LEU A 228 -8.93 17.33 -0.44
N SER A 229 -7.91 16.75 -1.05
CA SER A 229 -7.40 17.20 -2.36
C SER A 229 -8.35 16.83 -3.52
N ARG A 230 -9.25 15.87 -3.30
CA ARG A 230 -10.24 15.37 -4.26
C ARG A 230 -11.52 14.96 -3.53
N PRO A 231 -12.70 15.13 -4.17
CA PRO A 231 -13.96 14.74 -3.56
C PRO A 231 -14.08 13.22 -3.43
N ILE A 232 -14.74 12.79 -2.36
CA ILE A 232 -15.24 11.43 -2.21
C ILE A 232 -16.33 11.18 -3.27
N VAL A 233 -16.37 9.96 -3.80
CA VAL A 233 -17.34 9.57 -4.85
C VAL A 233 -18.24 8.41 -4.44
N THR A 234 -17.82 7.59 -3.47
CA THR A 234 -18.63 6.46 -2.99
C THR A 234 -18.18 5.98 -1.62
N MET A 235 -19.01 5.15 -1.00
CA MET A 235 -18.68 4.39 0.21
C MET A 235 -19.06 2.91 0.05
N GLN A 236 -18.34 2.05 0.75
CA GLN A 236 -18.63 0.62 0.83
C GLN A 236 -18.43 0.14 2.26
N ARG A 237 -19.44 -0.54 2.84
CA ARG A 237 -19.27 -1.20 4.14
C ARG A 237 -18.34 -2.42 4.02
N THR A 238 -17.66 -2.76 5.11
CA THR A 238 -16.93 -4.02 5.21
C THR A 238 -17.90 -5.22 5.21
N PRO A 239 -17.48 -6.41 4.75
CA PRO A 239 -18.35 -7.60 4.74
C PRO A 239 -18.88 -7.99 6.12
N ASP A 240 -18.10 -7.78 7.19
CA ASP A 240 -18.50 -8.01 8.58
C ASP A 240 -19.47 -6.93 9.13
N GLY A 241 -19.47 -5.74 8.51
CA GLY A 241 -20.30 -4.60 8.92
C GLY A 241 -19.71 -3.73 10.02
N ASP A 242 -18.46 -4.00 10.45
CA ASP A 242 -17.79 -3.32 11.56
C ASP A 242 -16.94 -2.12 11.09
N GLY A 243 -17.11 -1.69 9.85
CA GLY A 243 -16.45 -0.54 9.27
C GLY A 243 -16.94 -0.20 7.86
N TYR A 244 -16.34 0.83 7.28
CA TYR A 244 -16.58 1.21 5.88
C TYR A 244 -15.34 1.86 5.27
N TRP A 245 -15.23 1.74 3.96
CA TRP A 245 -14.28 2.48 3.13
C TRP A 245 -14.98 3.63 2.42
N LEU A 246 -14.27 4.75 2.26
CA LEU A 246 -14.60 5.84 1.34
C LEU A 246 -13.54 5.88 0.26
N THR A 247 -13.91 6.26 -0.97
CA THR A 247 -12.93 6.45 -2.03
C THR A 247 -13.13 7.78 -2.76
N ASP A 248 -12.01 8.44 -3.13
CA ASP A 248 -12.03 9.67 -3.92
C ASP A 248 -11.89 9.40 -5.43
N THR A 249 -12.01 10.45 -6.25
CA THR A 249 -11.90 10.36 -7.72
C THR A 249 -10.56 9.83 -8.23
N ARG A 250 -9.50 9.82 -7.41
CA ARG A 250 -8.19 9.23 -7.75
C ARG A 250 -7.98 7.83 -7.17
N GLY A 251 -9.02 7.28 -6.54
CA GLY A 251 -8.99 5.97 -5.96
C GLY A 251 -8.18 5.88 -4.66
N LYS A 252 -7.96 7.01 -3.96
CA LYS A 252 -7.47 6.99 -2.59
C LYS A 252 -8.56 6.44 -1.68
N ILE A 253 -8.19 5.51 -0.81
CA ILE A 253 -9.09 4.86 0.12
C ILE A 253 -8.89 5.44 1.54
N PHE A 254 -10.00 5.68 2.22
CA PHE A 254 -10.05 6.02 3.63
C PHE A 254 -10.84 4.95 4.36
N GLY A 255 -10.22 4.25 5.31
CA GLY A 255 -10.85 3.18 6.09
C GLY A 255 -11.24 3.66 7.48
N PHE A 256 -12.42 3.26 7.95
CA PHE A 256 -12.94 3.58 9.27
C PHE A 256 -13.50 2.34 9.96
N GLY A 257 -13.34 2.27 11.28
CA GLY A 257 -13.67 1.06 12.05
C GLY A 257 -12.72 -0.10 11.70
N ALA A 258 -13.27 -1.27 11.44
CA ALA A 258 -12.50 -2.46 11.05
C ALA A 258 -12.06 -2.46 9.56
N ALA A 259 -12.34 -1.40 8.81
CA ALA A 259 -12.01 -1.29 7.40
C ALA A 259 -10.51 -1.05 7.17
N ALA A 260 -9.72 -2.12 7.13
CA ALA A 260 -8.29 -2.04 6.82
C ALA A 260 -8.05 -1.54 5.39
N VAL A 261 -7.11 -0.60 5.22
CA VAL A 261 -6.69 -0.12 3.90
C VAL A 261 -5.43 -0.87 3.48
N ASN A 262 -5.58 -1.82 2.57
CA ASN A 262 -4.49 -2.68 2.08
C ASN A 262 -4.15 -2.35 0.63
N GLY A 263 -3.95 -1.07 0.35
CA GLY A 263 -3.62 -0.51 -0.95
C GLY A 263 -4.75 0.34 -1.54
N ASP A 264 -4.41 1.25 -2.44
CA ASP A 264 -5.34 2.12 -3.15
C ASP A 264 -4.76 2.52 -4.52
N ALA A 265 -5.55 3.24 -5.32
CA ALA A 265 -5.13 3.69 -6.65
C ALA A 265 -4.55 5.11 -6.67
N SER A 266 -4.37 5.78 -5.54
CA SER A 266 -3.95 7.20 -5.49
C SER A 266 -2.58 7.46 -6.09
N GLY A 267 -1.70 6.45 -6.07
CA GLY A 267 -0.38 6.46 -6.72
C GLY A 267 -0.41 6.11 -8.22
N CYS A 268 -1.59 5.84 -8.79
CA CYS A 268 -1.76 5.39 -10.16
C CYS A 268 -2.04 6.57 -11.11
N SER A 269 -1.51 6.48 -12.35
CA SER A 269 -1.99 7.33 -13.46
C SER A 269 -3.23 6.69 -14.06
N LEU A 270 -4.39 6.99 -13.48
CA LEU A 270 -5.65 6.43 -13.94
C LEU A 270 -6.07 7.09 -15.26
N PRO A 271 -6.53 6.31 -16.27
CA PRO A 271 -7.04 6.85 -17.52
C PRO A 271 -8.37 7.60 -17.34
N ALA A 272 -9.13 7.26 -16.29
CA ALA A 272 -10.40 7.92 -15.93
C ALA A 272 -10.54 8.02 -14.41
N ALA A 273 -11.40 8.92 -13.95
CA ALA A 273 -11.72 9.05 -12.53
C ALA A 273 -12.40 7.78 -12.00
N VAL A 274 -12.07 7.40 -10.76
CA VAL A 274 -12.81 6.35 -10.03
C VAL A 274 -14.23 6.85 -9.76
N VAL A 275 -15.21 5.96 -9.95
CA VAL A 275 -16.65 6.24 -9.80
C VAL A 275 -17.38 5.22 -8.93
N GLY A 276 -16.77 4.08 -8.63
CA GLY A 276 -17.40 3.03 -7.85
C GLY A 276 -16.41 2.13 -7.10
N MET A 277 -16.94 1.46 -6.09
CA MET A 277 -16.22 0.49 -5.25
C MET A 277 -17.15 -0.66 -4.87
N ALA A 278 -16.62 -1.87 -4.85
CA ALA A 278 -17.33 -3.03 -4.30
C ALA A 278 -16.39 -3.89 -3.47
N ALA A 279 -16.88 -4.41 -2.32
CA ALA A 279 -16.15 -5.34 -1.49
C ALA A 279 -16.23 -6.75 -2.10
N SER A 280 -15.10 -7.45 -2.21
CA SER A 280 -15.11 -8.90 -2.40
C SER A 280 -15.58 -9.54 -1.09
N GLY A 281 -16.43 -10.56 -1.15
CA GLY A 281 -16.88 -11.28 0.03
C GLY A 281 -15.71 -11.85 0.84
N PRO A 282 -15.98 -12.50 2.01
CA PRO A 282 -14.97 -13.22 2.75
C PRO A 282 -14.53 -14.45 1.93
N GLY A 283 -13.84 -14.19 0.84
CA GLY A 283 -13.25 -15.24 0.02
C GLY A 283 -12.27 -16.03 0.86
N THR A 284 -12.27 -17.34 0.74
CA THR A 284 -11.15 -18.17 1.15
C THR A 284 -9.91 -17.56 0.53
N ILE A 285 -9.09 -16.95 1.39
CA ILE A 285 -7.84 -16.37 1.00
C ILE A 285 -7.05 -17.46 0.28
N SER A 286 -6.97 -17.38 -1.05
CA SER A 286 -5.87 -18.05 -1.72
C SER A 286 -4.62 -17.32 -1.21
N PRO A 287 -3.65 -18.00 -0.60
CA PRO A 287 -2.52 -17.35 0.07
C PRO A 287 -1.48 -16.79 -0.89
N ALA A 288 -1.87 -16.46 -2.10
CA ALA A 288 -1.03 -15.67 -3.00
C ALA A 288 -1.46 -14.21 -2.86
N PRO A 289 -0.59 -13.30 -2.34
CA PRO A 289 -0.87 -11.89 -2.41
C PRO A 289 -1.06 -11.53 -3.88
N SER A 290 -2.25 -11.03 -4.22
CA SER A 290 -2.53 -10.55 -5.57
C SER A 290 -1.44 -9.55 -5.95
N PRO A 291 -0.81 -9.67 -7.12
CA PRO A 291 0.06 -8.62 -7.61
C PRO A 291 -0.76 -7.32 -7.60
N ARG A 292 -0.15 -6.24 -7.16
CA ARG A 292 -0.76 -4.91 -7.01
C ARG A 292 -1.61 -4.53 -8.23
N PRO A 293 -2.60 -3.63 -8.06
CA PRO A 293 -3.54 -3.26 -9.10
C PRO A 293 -2.82 -2.92 -10.40
N ASN A 294 -3.36 -3.40 -11.51
CA ASN A 294 -2.87 -3.02 -12.82
C ASN A 294 -3.30 -1.58 -13.14
N CYS A 295 -2.62 -0.62 -12.53
CA CYS A 295 -2.91 0.81 -12.68
C CYS A 295 -2.52 1.37 -14.05
N GLY A 296 -2.25 0.55 -15.06
CA GLY A 296 -1.68 1.04 -16.32
C GLY A 296 -0.28 1.65 -16.15
N ILE A 297 0.27 1.60 -14.92
CA ILE A 297 1.65 1.95 -14.67
C ILE A 297 2.49 0.77 -15.16
N SER A 298 3.23 1.00 -16.22
CA SER A 298 4.37 0.18 -16.59
C SER A 298 5.10 -0.29 -15.33
N ALA A 299 5.02 -1.58 -15.07
CA ALA A 299 5.70 -2.41 -14.09
C ALA A 299 6.81 -1.73 -13.27
N SER A 300 6.48 -1.04 -12.16
CA SER A 300 7.58 -0.51 -11.36
C SER A 300 7.33 -0.26 -9.87
N THR A 301 6.17 -0.56 -9.30
CA THR A 301 6.05 -0.54 -7.84
C THR A 301 6.40 -1.90 -7.27
N PHE A 302 7.29 -1.93 -6.29
CA PHE A 302 7.69 -3.13 -5.56
C PHE A 302 7.92 -2.77 -4.10
N SER A 303 7.79 -3.73 -3.20
CA SER A 303 8.11 -3.57 -1.78
C SER A 303 9.53 -4.00 -1.50
N VAL A 304 10.17 -3.32 -0.58
CA VAL A 304 11.52 -3.64 -0.10
C VAL A 304 11.42 -3.99 1.39
N GLY A 305 12.00 -5.10 1.80
CA GLY A 305 12.22 -5.39 3.21
C GLY A 305 13.46 -4.64 3.69
N LEU A 306 13.35 -3.91 4.79
CA LEU A 306 14.48 -3.23 5.42
C LEU A 306 14.62 -3.75 6.85
N ILE A 307 15.79 -4.27 7.18
CA ILE A 307 16.15 -4.74 8.52
C ILE A 307 17.58 -4.29 8.84
N GLY A 308 17.90 -4.16 10.09
CA GLY A 308 19.23 -3.82 10.58
C GLY A 308 19.31 -4.07 12.09
N ASP A 309 20.49 -4.02 12.64
CA ASP A 309 20.71 -4.11 14.08
C ASP A 309 20.02 -5.33 14.71
N THR A 310 20.02 -6.49 14.04
CA THR A 310 19.34 -7.73 14.45
C THR A 310 20.25 -8.94 14.35
N GLY A 311 20.00 -9.95 15.21
CA GLY A 311 20.80 -11.16 15.23
C GLY A 311 22.09 -11.00 16.02
N TYR A 312 22.12 -10.16 17.02
CA TYR A 312 23.31 -9.82 17.80
C TYR A 312 23.95 -11.02 18.50
N ASP A 313 23.15 -11.97 18.97
CA ASP A 313 23.60 -13.20 19.58
C ASP A 313 22.56 -14.33 19.43
N SER A 314 22.87 -15.49 20.01
CA SER A 314 21.97 -16.65 19.92
C SER A 314 20.59 -16.46 20.58
N SER A 315 20.43 -15.50 21.49
CA SER A 315 19.12 -15.21 22.11
C SER A 315 18.18 -14.50 21.12
N GLN A 316 18.72 -13.81 20.13
CA GLN A 316 17.97 -13.12 19.07
C GLN A 316 17.79 -13.94 17.79
N ASP A 317 18.36 -15.13 17.70
CA ASP A 317 18.28 -15.98 16.51
C ASP A 317 16.82 -16.32 16.15
N ALA A 318 16.00 -16.62 17.16
CA ALA A 318 14.57 -16.89 16.96
C ALA A 318 13.82 -15.69 16.37
N ILE A 319 14.21 -14.47 16.75
CA ILE A 319 13.63 -13.22 16.23
C ILE A 319 13.96 -13.09 14.75
N LEU A 320 15.23 -13.22 14.38
CA LEU A 320 15.67 -13.11 12.99
C LEU A 320 15.03 -14.19 12.09
N LEU A 321 14.87 -15.42 12.60
CA LEU A 321 14.18 -16.49 11.89
C LEU A 321 12.67 -16.21 11.71
N ASN A 322 12.02 -15.62 12.72
CA ASN A 322 10.63 -15.18 12.62
C ASN A 322 10.45 -14.05 11.60
N VAL A 323 11.35 -13.05 11.60
CA VAL A 323 11.37 -11.98 10.59
C VAL A 323 11.49 -12.59 9.19
N ARG A 324 12.41 -13.55 9.00
CA ARG A 324 12.55 -14.27 7.74
C ARG A 324 11.25 -14.98 7.32
N ALA A 325 10.60 -15.68 8.24
CA ALA A 325 9.35 -16.38 7.98
C ALA A 325 8.22 -15.43 7.60
N GLN A 326 8.08 -14.30 8.30
CA GLN A 326 7.09 -13.26 7.99
C GLN A 326 7.37 -12.61 6.63
N MET A 327 8.62 -12.25 6.34
CA MET A 327 9.00 -11.66 5.05
C MET A 327 8.81 -12.63 3.88
N ALA A 328 8.89 -13.93 4.09
CA ALA A 328 8.61 -14.93 3.06
C ALA A 328 7.14 -14.93 2.59
N THR A 329 6.22 -14.42 3.40
CA THR A 329 4.79 -14.29 3.04
C THR A 329 4.49 -13.02 2.23
N LEU A 330 5.47 -12.14 2.02
CA LEU A 330 5.31 -10.83 1.39
C LEU A 330 5.93 -10.82 -0.01
N PRO A 331 5.32 -10.15 -0.99
CA PRO A 331 5.86 -10.03 -2.34
C PRO A 331 6.99 -8.99 -2.40
N LEU A 332 8.10 -9.26 -1.71
CA LEU A 332 9.23 -8.35 -1.66
C LEU A 332 10.07 -8.45 -2.93
N GLY A 333 10.40 -7.29 -3.47
CA GLY A 333 11.35 -7.18 -4.58
C GLY A 333 12.76 -7.61 -4.20
N PHE A 334 13.14 -7.32 -2.96
CA PHE A 334 14.35 -7.75 -2.27
C PHE A 334 14.26 -7.35 -0.79
N VAL A 335 15.20 -7.85 0.01
CA VAL A 335 15.42 -7.47 1.42
C VAL A 335 16.81 -6.89 1.55
N VAL A 336 16.98 -5.84 2.36
CA VAL A 336 18.28 -5.28 2.72
C VAL A 336 18.47 -5.33 4.22
N HIS A 337 19.64 -5.81 4.66
CA HIS A 337 20.13 -5.67 6.03
C HIS A 337 21.24 -4.61 6.03
N ASN A 338 21.04 -3.54 6.80
CA ASN A 338 21.92 -2.37 6.78
C ASN A 338 23.04 -2.40 7.85
N GLY A 339 23.37 -3.57 8.37
CA GLY A 339 24.51 -3.76 9.26
C GLY A 339 24.14 -4.22 10.67
N ASP A 340 25.17 -4.48 11.45
CA ASP A 340 25.12 -4.93 12.84
C ASP A 340 24.41 -6.29 13.02
N ILE A 341 25.06 -7.35 12.48
CA ILE A 341 24.61 -8.75 12.59
C ILE A 341 25.12 -9.46 13.85
N HIS A 342 25.89 -8.77 14.69
CA HIS A 342 26.31 -9.21 16.03
C HIS A 342 26.83 -8.02 16.87
N MET A 343 27.05 -8.25 18.17
CA MET A 343 27.42 -7.19 19.14
C MET A 343 28.92 -6.78 19.09
N GLY A 344 29.69 -7.21 18.11
CA GLY A 344 31.14 -6.97 18.09
C GLY A 344 31.90 -7.79 19.14
N GLY A 345 33.16 -7.48 19.34
CA GLY A 345 34.03 -8.08 20.38
C GLY A 345 34.10 -9.61 20.33
N LYS A 346 33.69 -10.29 21.41
CA LYS A 346 33.71 -11.76 21.49
C LYS A 346 32.80 -12.48 20.49
N TYR A 347 31.84 -11.79 19.87
CA TYR A 347 30.95 -12.33 18.88
C TYR A 347 31.51 -12.30 17.44
N CYS A 348 32.68 -11.69 17.26
CA CYS A 348 33.42 -11.64 15.99
C CYS A 348 34.01 -13.02 15.64
N THR A 349 33.18 -14.00 15.32
CA THR A 349 33.62 -15.37 15.06
C THR A 349 33.19 -15.84 13.67
N SER A 350 34.02 -16.65 13.01
CA SER A 350 33.67 -17.26 11.74
C SER A 350 32.46 -18.17 11.83
N ALA A 351 32.19 -18.76 13.00
CA ALA A 351 31.01 -19.58 13.23
C ALA A 351 29.72 -18.73 13.23
N ARG A 352 29.75 -17.55 13.87
CA ARG A 352 28.62 -16.61 13.84
C ARG A 352 28.37 -16.10 12.43
N ASP A 353 29.42 -15.71 11.72
CA ASP A 353 29.28 -15.27 10.32
C ASP A 353 28.71 -16.36 9.41
N ALA A 354 29.12 -17.63 9.61
CA ALA A 354 28.59 -18.75 8.86
C ALA A 354 27.09 -18.95 9.12
N TYR A 355 26.68 -18.91 10.38
CA TYR A 355 25.27 -19.01 10.75
C TYR A 355 24.43 -17.91 10.12
N ILE A 356 24.86 -16.65 10.25
CA ILE A 356 24.13 -15.51 9.67
C ILE A 356 24.09 -15.59 8.12
N TYR A 357 25.20 -16.02 7.51
CA TYR A 357 25.22 -16.26 6.06
C TYR A 357 24.15 -17.27 5.62
N ASP A 358 24.00 -18.37 6.36
CA ASP A 358 23.00 -19.40 6.07
C ASP A 358 21.57 -18.86 6.31
N VAL A 359 21.36 -18.06 7.36
CA VAL A 359 20.08 -17.39 7.61
C VAL A 359 19.72 -16.46 6.45
N PHE A 360 20.66 -15.64 5.97
CA PHE A 360 20.44 -14.71 4.86
C PHE A 360 20.16 -15.43 3.53
N ASN A 361 20.85 -16.53 3.26
CA ASN A 361 20.56 -17.36 2.08
C ASN A 361 19.21 -18.09 2.19
N GLY A 362 18.67 -18.23 3.39
CA GLY A 362 17.34 -18.82 3.61
C GLY A 362 16.16 -17.89 3.33
N PHE A 363 16.38 -16.59 3.06
CA PHE A 363 15.30 -15.69 2.65
C PHE A 363 14.80 -16.04 1.25
N ALA A 364 13.48 -16.08 1.07
CA ALA A 364 12.88 -16.42 -0.25
C ALA A 364 13.18 -15.36 -1.32
N SER A 365 13.22 -14.08 -0.92
CA SER A 365 13.54 -12.93 -1.77
C SER A 365 15.05 -12.71 -1.89
N PRO A 366 15.54 -12.00 -2.94
CA PRO A 366 16.91 -11.54 -3.01
C PRO A 366 17.29 -10.79 -1.74
N PHE A 367 18.44 -11.11 -1.16
CA PHE A 367 18.88 -10.52 0.09
C PHE A 367 20.20 -9.78 -0.09
N ILE A 368 20.24 -8.51 0.26
CA ILE A 368 21.42 -7.64 0.16
C ILE A 368 21.85 -7.29 1.59
N TYR A 369 23.15 -7.29 1.81
CA TYR A 369 23.74 -6.97 3.11
C TYR A 369 24.82 -5.92 2.94
N THR A 370 24.93 -4.98 3.86
CA THR A 370 26.06 -4.06 4.04
C THR A 370 26.52 -4.13 5.50
N PRO A 371 27.82 -4.25 5.78
CA PRO A 371 28.30 -4.39 7.17
C PRO A 371 28.18 -3.08 7.94
N GLY A 372 27.92 -3.19 9.24
CA GLY A 372 28.06 -2.13 10.22
C GLY A 372 29.45 -2.10 10.84
N ASP A 373 29.59 -1.44 11.98
CA ASP A 373 30.85 -1.38 12.72
C ASP A 373 31.09 -2.61 13.61
N ASN A 374 30.03 -3.21 14.12
CA ASN A 374 30.08 -4.37 14.99
C ASN A 374 30.75 -5.60 14.33
N GLU A 375 30.59 -5.79 13.03
CA GLU A 375 31.10 -6.96 12.31
C GLU A 375 32.62 -6.95 12.14
N TRP A 376 33.22 -5.79 12.10
CA TRP A 376 34.65 -5.72 11.81
C TRP A 376 35.41 -4.65 12.62
N ARG A 377 34.88 -3.43 12.69
CA ARG A 377 35.56 -2.32 13.35
C ARG A 377 35.73 -2.53 14.85
N ASP A 378 34.71 -3.11 15.48
CA ASP A 378 34.67 -3.43 16.90
C ASP A 378 35.31 -4.78 17.25
N CYS A 379 35.94 -5.44 16.28
CA CYS A 379 36.64 -6.70 16.45
C CYS A 379 38.13 -6.49 16.72
N SER A 380 38.80 -7.49 17.32
CA SER A 380 40.22 -7.42 17.72
C SER A 380 41.19 -7.24 16.53
N SER A 381 40.79 -7.57 15.33
CA SER A 381 41.61 -7.43 14.10
C SER A 381 40.74 -6.91 12.96
N PRO A 382 40.37 -5.62 12.96
CA PRO A 382 39.35 -5.06 12.09
C PRO A 382 39.52 -5.41 10.60
N MET A 383 40.71 -5.23 10.05
CA MET A 383 40.94 -5.48 8.62
C MET A 383 40.85 -6.97 8.26
N ALA A 384 41.42 -7.86 9.09
CA ALA A 384 41.30 -9.30 8.88
C ALA A 384 39.83 -9.77 8.97
N ARG A 385 39.07 -9.15 9.86
CA ARG A 385 37.62 -9.41 9.98
C ARG A 385 36.87 -8.96 8.72
N LEU A 386 37.13 -7.75 8.25
CA LEU A 386 36.51 -7.24 7.03
C LEU A 386 36.85 -8.13 5.81
N ASP A 387 38.08 -8.62 5.71
CA ASP A 387 38.49 -9.52 4.64
C ASP A 387 37.79 -10.90 4.73
N ALA A 388 37.52 -11.39 5.95
CA ALA A 388 36.71 -12.59 6.16
C ALA A 388 35.25 -12.38 5.73
N LEU A 389 34.65 -11.22 6.07
CA LEU A 389 33.31 -10.85 5.60
C LEU A 389 33.27 -10.72 4.07
N ARG A 390 34.25 -10.06 3.46
CA ARG A 390 34.38 -9.93 2.01
C ARG A 390 34.39 -11.27 1.31
N SER A 391 35.18 -12.21 1.83
CA SER A 391 35.27 -13.56 1.28
C SER A 391 33.97 -14.34 1.40
N ARG A 392 33.21 -14.14 2.48
CA ARG A 392 31.96 -14.88 2.75
C ARG A 392 30.74 -14.29 2.08
N PHE A 393 30.52 -12.99 2.23
CA PHE A 393 29.26 -12.34 1.85
C PHE A 393 29.32 -11.59 0.51
N PHE A 394 30.52 -11.21 0.05
CA PHE A 394 30.69 -10.27 -1.07
C PHE A 394 31.54 -10.82 -2.22
N SER A 395 31.82 -12.12 -2.22
CA SER A 395 32.68 -12.79 -3.22
C SER A 395 32.04 -12.90 -4.61
N THR A 396 30.74 -12.67 -4.74
CA THR A 396 30.01 -12.76 -6.00
C THR A 396 29.37 -11.44 -6.40
N GLY A 397 29.12 -11.26 -7.70
CA GLY A 397 28.33 -10.16 -8.25
C GLY A 397 26.81 -10.40 -8.12
N ARG A 398 26.35 -11.17 -7.15
CA ARG A 398 24.92 -11.46 -6.92
C ARG A 398 24.52 -11.22 -5.46
N SER A 399 23.23 -10.99 -5.23
CA SER A 399 22.65 -10.96 -3.89
C SER A 399 22.68 -12.36 -3.25
N LEU A 400 22.48 -12.42 -1.95
CA LEU A 400 22.11 -13.61 -1.19
C LEU A 400 20.62 -13.94 -1.39
N GLY A 401 20.11 -14.93 -0.69
CA GLY A 401 18.72 -15.38 -0.74
C GLY A 401 18.50 -16.54 -1.70
N GLN A 402 17.34 -17.19 -1.59
CA GLN A 402 16.95 -18.31 -2.45
C GLN A 402 16.73 -17.87 -3.92
N THR A 403 16.21 -16.67 -4.12
CA THR A 403 16.23 -15.97 -5.40
C THR A 403 17.30 -14.89 -5.34
N THR A 404 18.00 -14.67 -6.46
CA THR A 404 19.11 -13.72 -6.49
C THR A 404 18.98 -12.71 -7.64
N ILE A 405 19.50 -11.51 -7.43
CA ILE A 405 19.63 -10.47 -8.46
C ILE A 405 21.11 -10.12 -8.72
N PRO A 406 21.47 -9.66 -9.92
CA PRO A 406 22.80 -9.15 -10.18
C PRO A 406 23.07 -7.86 -9.40
N LEU A 407 24.28 -7.73 -8.89
CA LEU A 407 24.78 -6.55 -8.18
C LEU A 407 26.08 -6.07 -8.85
N THR A 408 26.18 -4.78 -9.11
CA THR A 408 27.45 -4.14 -9.42
C THR A 408 28.21 -3.90 -8.12
N ARG A 409 29.37 -4.50 -7.94
CA ARG A 409 30.23 -4.27 -6.77
C ARG A 409 31.25 -3.17 -7.05
N GLN A 410 31.59 -2.40 -6.02
CA GLN A 410 32.73 -1.49 -6.13
C GLN A 410 34.02 -2.29 -6.31
N SER A 411 35.01 -1.72 -7.01
CA SER A 411 36.29 -2.38 -7.21
C SER A 411 37.02 -2.63 -5.89
N ALA A 412 37.85 -3.68 -5.87
CA ALA A 412 38.66 -3.99 -4.69
C ALA A 412 39.48 -2.78 -4.23
N PRO A 413 39.63 -2.58 -2.89
CA PRO A 413 39.24 -3.52 -1.85
C PRO A 413 37.79 -3.34 -1.32
N TYR A 414 36.97 -2.47 -1.87
CA TYR A 414 35.65 -2.09 -1.32
C TYR A 414 34.47 -2.89 -1.90
N VAL A 415 34.66 -4.19 -2.12
CA VAL A 415 33.68 -5.09 -2.74
C VAL A 415 32.38 -5.27 -1.96
N GLU A 416 32.34 -4.88 -0.71
CA GLU A 416 31.14 -4.86 0.15
C GLU A 416 30.12 -3.82 -0.30
N ASN A 417 30.53 -2.75 -0.96
CA ASN A 417 29.64 -1.77 -1.55
C ASN A 417 29.00 -2.31 -2.83
N ALA A 418 27.69 -2.16 -2.94
CA ALA A 418 26.92 -2.68 -4.08
C ALA A 418 25.99 -1.62 -4.67
N ARG A 419 25.70 -1.72 -5.98
CA ARG A 419 24.65 -0.98 -6.67
C ARG A 419 23.81 -1.93 -7.51
N TRP A 420 22.55 -1.62 -7.64
CA TRP A 420 21.61 -2.32 -8.52
C TRP A 420 20.44 -1.41 -8.89
N SER A 421 19.68 -1.81 -9.88
CA SER A 421 18.43 -1.15 -10.23
C SER A 421 17.26 -2.10 -10.14
N LYS A 422 16.11 -1.57 -9.76
CA LYS A 422 14.83 -2.26 -9.88
C LYS A 422 13.76 -1.23 -10.20
N ALA A 423 12.95 -1.52 -11.21
CA ALA A 423 11.91 -0.60 -11.68
C ALA A 423 12.43 0.83 -11.97
N ASN A 424 13.61 0.89 -12.55
CA ASN A 424 14.34 2.13 -12.86
C ASN A 424 14.76 2.99 -11.65
N VAL A 425 14.58 2.50 -10.40
CA VAL A 425 15.14 3.13 -9.19
C VAL A 425 16.56 2.60 -8.98
N ILE A 426 17.50 3.48 -8.68
CA ILE A 426 18.89 3.11 -8.35
C ILE A 426 19.02 2.95 -6.84
N PHE A 427 19.64 1.85 -6.44
CA PHE A 427 19.96 1.50 -5.05
C PHE A 427 21.47 1.40 -4.89
N ALA A 428 21.99 1.87 -3.76
CA ALA A 428 23.40 1.72 -3.42
C ALA A 428 23.57 1.44 -1.93
N THR A 429 24.35 0.39 -1.61
CA THR A 429 24.88 0.18 -0.26
C THR A 429 26.27 0.74 -0.14
N LEU A 430 26.59 1.31 1.03
CA LEU A 430 27.91 1.82 1.38
C LEU A 430 28.30 1.28 2.76
N ASN A 431 29.51 0.76 2.89
CA ASN A 431 30.08 0.42 4.19
C ASN A 431 30.55 1.71 4.87
N VAL A 432 29.66 2.28 5.66
CA VAL A 432 29.90 3.47 6.49
C VAL A 432 29.74 3.05 7.95
N PRO A 433 30.82 2.61 8.60
CA PRO A 433 30.77 2.21 10.01
C PRO A 433 30.76 3.45 10.91
N GLY A 434 30.05 3.36 12.05
CA GLY A 434 29.99 4.39 13.07
C GLY A 434 31.37 4.81 13.61
N PRO A 435 31.48 5.98 14.24
CA PRO A 435 32.74 6.47 14.80
C PRO A 435 33.04 5.78 16.14
N ARG A 436 34.11 4.98 16.23
CA ARG A 436 34.58 4.43 17.50
C ARG A 436 36.08 4.55 17.69
N SER A 437 36.51 4.50 18.96
CA SER A 437 37.88 4.78 19.46
C SER A 437 38.92 3.74 19.04
N ASN A 438 38.54 2.53 18.65
CA ASN A 438 39.42 1.41 18.32
C ASN A 438 39.44 1.02 16.85
N GLY A 439 39.04 1.92 15.95
CA GLY A 439 38.92 1.64 14.52
C GLY A 439 40.27 1.47 13.81
N PRO A 440 40.21 1.11 12.50
CA PRO A 440 41.38 1.02 11.64
C PRO A 440 42.13 2.36 11.57
N SER A 441 43.35 2.31 10.99
CA SER A 441 44.19 3.50 10.85
C SER A 441 43.46 4.69 10.21
N SER A 442 43.90 5.92 10.53
CA SER A 442 43.37 7.13 9.90
C SER A 442 43.51 7.11 8.37
N SER A 443 44.50 6.38 7.84
CA SER A 443 44.69 6.20 6.40
C SER A 443 43.60 5.32 5.77
N GLU A 444 43.16 4.23 6.44
CA GLU A 444 42.04 3.39 5.96
C GLU A 444 40.75 4.17 5.99
N THR A 445 40.44 4.83 7.11
CA THR A 445 39.23 5.66 7.23
C THR A 445 39.15 6.72 6.14
N SER A 446 40.24 7.43 5.87
CA SER A 446 40.30 8.45 4.80
C SER A 446 40.16 7.83 3.40
N ALA A 447 40.77 6.66 3.17
CA ALA A 447 40.67 5.97 1.87
C ALA A 447 39.25 5.43 1.63
N ARG A 448 38.60 4.90 2.65
CA ARG A 448 37.19 4.45 2.62
C ARG A 448 36.24 5.61 2.37
N SER A 449 36.40 6.73 3.07
CA SER A 449 35.62 7.94 2.84
C SER A 449 35.66 8.39 1.37
N LYS A 450 36.86 8.48 0.79
CA LYS A 450 37.04 8.82 -0.62
C LYS A 450 36.35 7.80 -1.55
N ALA A 451 36.48 6.50 -1.25
CA ALA A 451 35.87 5.44 -2.04
C ALA A 451 34.34 5.49 -1.95
N ASN A 452 33.78 5.72 -0.75
CA ASN A 452 32.34 5.85 -0.53
C ASN A 452 31.78 7.11 -1.26
N ILE A 453 32.49 8.24 -1.20
CA ILE A 453 32.08 9.45 -1.94
C ILE A 453 32.08 9.19 -3.45
N ALA A 454 33.10 8.52 -3.98
CA ALA A 454 33.13 8.18 -5.40
C ALA A 454 31.99 7.22 -5.78
N TRP A 455 31.68 6.25 -4.92
CA TRP A 455 30.60 5.28 -5.13
C TRP A 455 29.21 5.93 -5.06
N LEU A 456 29.00 6.85 -4.10
CA LEU A 456 27.80 7.65 -3.97
C LEU A 456 27.57 8.50 -5.23
N ASN A 457 28.60 9.21 -5.69
CA ASN A 457 28.53 10.00 -6.93
C ASN A 457 28.14 9.12 -8.12
N ALA A 458 28.78 7.97 -8.27
CA ALA A 458 28.48 7.05 -9.36
C ALA A 458 27.05 6.49 -9.32
N ALA A 459 26.44 6.35 -8.12
CA ALA A 459 25.03 5.97 -8.00
C ALA A 459 24.10 7.08 -8.52
N PHE A 460 24.38 8.33 -8.20
CA PHE A 460 23.61 9.47 -8.72
C PHE A 460 23.83 9.67 -10.23
N ASP A 461 25.07 9.53 -10.72
CA ASP A 461 25.38 9.65 -12.16
C ASP A 461 24.62 8.58 -12.98
N GLU A 462 24.58 7.34 -12.48
CA GLU A 462 23.79 6.26 -13.06
C GLU A 462 22.29 6.60 -13.06
N ALA A 463 21.79 7.15 -11.94
CA ALA A 463 20.39 7.54 -11.82
C ALA A 463 20.01 8.69 -12.77
N GLU A 464 20.92 9.64 -12.98
CA GLU A 464 20.73 10.75 -13.92
C GLU A 464 20.72 10.24 -15.36
N ALA A 465 21.69 9.41 -15.73
CA ALA A 465 21.81 8.80 -17.06
C ALA A 465 20.58 7.93 -17.39
N ALA A 466 20.10 7.14 -16.43
CA ALA A 466 18.93 6.30 -16.56
C ALA A 466 17.59 7.07 -16.45
N ARG A 467 17.63 8.37 -16.17
CA ARG A 467 16.44 9.17 -15.81
C ARG A 467 15.62 8.52 -14.70
N SER A 468 16.30 7.95 -13.71
CA SER A 468 15.69 7.23 -12.59
C SER A 468 14.70 8.12 -11.84
N PRO A 469 13.51 7.61 -11.45
CA PRO A 469 12.54 8.39 -10.68
C PRO A 469 12.98 8.66 -9.24
N ALA A 470 13.93 7.87 -8.70
CA ALA A 470 14.41 8.00 -7.32
C ALA A 470 15.77 7.32 -7.13
N VAL A 471 16.44 7.67 -6.04
CA VAL A 471 17.66 7.00 -5.55
C VAL A 471 17.43 6.57 -4.10
N MET A 472 17.87 5.34 -3.74
CA MET A 472 17.91 4.89 -2.36
C MET A 472 19.36 4.53 -1.98
N ILE A 473 19.86 5.22 -0.97
CA ILE A 473 21.19 4.99 -0.39
C ILE A 473 21.01 4.27 0.94
N ILE A 474 21.87 3.31 1.24
CA ILE A 474 21.75 2.45 2.40
C ILE A 474 23.13 2.30 3.04
N TRP A 475 23.24 2.61 4.33
CA TRP A 475 24.41 2.35 5.15
C TRP A 475 24.02 2.12 6.62
N GLN A 476 24.97 1.84 7.51
CA GLN A 476 24.64 1.56 8.92
C GLN A 476 24.65 2.83 9.79
N ASP A 477 25.69 3.63 9.71
CA ASP A 477 25.96 4.77 10.60
C ASP A 477 24.87 5.85 10.61
N ASN A 478 24.65 6.53 11.74
CA ASN A 478 23.68 7.63 11.85
C ASN A 478 24.28 8.98 11.42
N PRO A 479 23.94 9.55 10.24
CA PRO A 479 24.54 10.79 9.75
C PRO A 479 24.01 12.07 10.44
N PHE A 480 23.15 11.94 11.45
CA PHE A 480 22.46 13.07 12.07
C PHE A 480 22.91 13.37 13.50
N ASP A 481 23.84 12.62 14.07
CA ASP A 481 24.37 12.82 15.43
C ASP A 481 25.67 13.65 15.47
N GLY A 482 26.20 14.00 14.31
CA GLY A 482 27.40 14.81 14.16
C GLY A 482 28.72 14.02 14.22
N SER A 483 28.65 12.70 14.32
CA SER A 483 29.81 11.80 14.41
C SER A 483 30.21 11.18 13.08
N SER A 484 29.33 11.20 12.08
CA SER A 484 29.50 10.63 10.75
C SER A 484 30.54 11.35 9.87
N ASP A 485 30.93 10.70 8.79
CA ASP A 485 31.76 11.26 7.72
C ASP A 485 31.13 12.54 7.12
N ALA A 486 31.56 13.69 7.60
CA ALA A 486 31.02 15.00 7.20
C ALA A 486 31.14 15.25 5.68
N ALA A 487 32.19 14.73 5.03
CA ALA A 487 32.40 14.90 3.60
C ALA A 487 31.40 14.06 2.79
N LEU A 488 31.13 12.83 3.22
CA LEU A 488 30.13 11.96 2.61
C LEU A 488 28.71 12.54 2.78
N VAL A 489 28.36 13.01 3.99
CA VAL A 489 27.07 13.66 4.28
C VAL A 489 26.90 14.95 3.46
N SER A 490 27.93 15.76 3.33
CA SER A 490 27.92 16.96 2.49
C SER A 490 27.70 16.61 1.00
N THR A 491 28.36 15.55 0.54
CA THR A 491 28.18 15.05 -0.84
C THR A 491 26.75 14.56 -1.05
N LEU A 492 26.18 13.81 -0.13
CA LEU A 492 24.78 13.35 -0.20
C LEU A 492 23.81 14.52 -0.30
N LYS A 493 23.98 15.56 0.54
CA LYS A 493 23.15 16.78 0.48
C LYS A 493 23.25 17.48 -0.89
N SER A 494 24.46 17.67 -1.38
CA SER A 494 24.73 18.33 -2.66
C SER A 494 24.12 17.57 -3.83
N ARG A 495 24.32 16.23 -3.87
CA ARG A 495 23.76 15.38 -4.93
C ARG A 495 22.23 15.30 -4.85
N THR A 496 21.65 15.25 -3.64
CA THR A 496 20.20 15.30 -3.44
C THR A 496 19.59 16.58 -3.99
N ALA A 497 20.20 17.72 -3.70
CA ALA A 497 19.75 19.02 -4.23
C ALA A 497 19.82 19.06 -5.77
N ALA A 498 20.93 18.61 -6.36
CA ALA A 498 21.13 18.59 -7.81
C ALA A 498 20.18 17.61 -8.51
N PHE A 499 19.95 16.43 -7.94
CA PHE A 499 19.08 15.39 -8.50
C PHE A 499 17.61 15.84 -8.59
N GLY A 500 17.10 16.62 -7.63
CA GLY A 500 15.77 17.23 -7.62
C GLY A 500 14.58 16.25 -7.60
N ARG A 501 14.84 14.94 -7.63
CA ARG A 501 13.87 13.84 -7.53
C ARG A 501 14.02 13.15 -6.16
N PRO A 502 13.07 12.33 -5.71
CA PRO A 502 13.14 11.66 -4.42
C PRO A 502 14.46 10.93 -4.16
N VAL A 503 15.04 11.19 -2.99
CA VAL A 503 16.21 10.50 -2.45
C VAL A 503 15.85 9.96 -1.07
N VAL A 504 16.09 8.68 -0.85
CA VAL A 504 15.88 8.01 0.43
C VAL A 504 17.22 7.57 0.98
N LEU A 505 17.48 7.90 2.24
CA LEU A 505 18.57 7.31 3.02
C LEU A 505 18.00 6.32 4.02
N VAL A 506 18.47 5.07 3.97
CA VAL A 506 18.21 4.05 4.98
C VAL A 506 19.45 3.88 5.85
N HIS A 507 19.29 3.99 7.15
CA HIS A 507 20.37 3.76 8.12
C HIS A 507 19.89 3.05 9.39
N GLY A 508 20.79 2.62 10.26
CA GLY A 508 20.54 1.99 11.56
C GLY A 508 21.18 2.74 12.72
N ASP A 509 21.88 2.02 13.59
CA ASP A 509 22.77 2.45 14.68
C ASP A 509 22.08 2.97 15.95
N THR A 510 21.01 3.76 15.89
CA THR A 510 20.38 4.31 17.11
C THR A 510 19.23 3.47 17.67
N HIS A 511 18.87 2.38 17.03
CA HIS A 511 17.81 1.47 17.47
C HIS A 511 16.42 2.14 17.58
N LYS A 512 16.16 3.17 16.78
CA LYS A 512 14.89 3.90 16.78
C LYS A 512 14.29 3.87 15.38
N PHE A 513 13.08 3.35 15.28
CA PHE A 513 12.37 3.45 14.03
C PHE A 513 11.88 4.88 13.78
N ARG A 514 12.19 5.43 12.60
CA ARG A 514 11.62 6.69 12.14
C ARG A 514 11.61 6.82 10.62
N ILE A 515 10.66 7.59 10.14
CA ILE A 515 10.61 8.10 8.77
C ILE A 515 10.32 9.59 8.88
N ASP A 516 11.23 10.43 8.42
CA ASP A 516 11.08 11.88 8.46
C ASP A 516 11.89 12.60 7.37
N HIS A 517 11.83 13.93 7.39
CA HIS A 517 12.55 14.84 6.49
C HIS A 517 13.49 15.74 7.30
N PRO A 518 14.65 15.23 7.75
CA PRO A 518 15.52 15.93 8.70
C PRO A 518 16.17 17.22 8.14
N TRP A 519 16.20 17.37 6.81
CA TRP A 519 16.75 18.56 6.16
C TRP A 519 15.64 19.38 5.51
N SER A 520 15.16 20.42 6.22
CA SER A 520 14.07 21.30 5.73
C SER A 520 14.38 21.98 4.40
N SER A 521 15.67 22.19 4.07
CA SER A 521 16.12 22.75 2.79
C SER A 521 16.09 21.75 1.62
N LEU A 522 15.85 20.45 1.88
CA LEU A 522 15.83 19.37 0.89
C LEU A 522 14.50 18.59 0.98
N PRO A 523 13.39 19.15 0.48
CA PRO A 523 12.06 18.52 0.58
C PRO A 523 11.95 17.20 -0.19
N ASN A 524 12.88 16.91 -1.09
CA ASN A 524 12.99 15.64 -1.83
C ASN A 524 13.80 14.57 -1.11
N PHE A 525 14.30 14.84 0.12
CA PHE A 525 15.05 13.88 0.91
C PHE A 525 14.18 13.26 2.00
N THR A 526 14.24 11.94 2.14
CA THR A 526 13.58 11.18 3.20
C THR A 526 14.60 10.32 3.94
N ARG A 527 14.58 10.38 5.27
CA ARG A 527 15.30 9.43 6.12
C ARG A 527 14.39 8.28 6.50
N VAL A 528 14.94 7.08 6.46
CA VAL A 528 14.37 5.86 7.04
C VAL A 528 15.41 5.27 7.99
N GLU A 529 15.08 5.16 9.25
CA GLU A 529 15.93 4.52 10.26
C GLU A 529 15.31 3.19 10.68
N THR A 530 16.10 2.11 10.60
CA THR A 530 15.65 0.78 10.98
C THR A 530 15.68 0.61 12.49
N TYR A 531 14.79 -0.22 13.01
CA TYR A 531 14.72 -0.54 14.44
C TYR A 531 15.56 -1.78 14.74
N ALA A 532 16.28 -1.78 15.87
CA ALA A 532 16.85 -2.98 16.46
C ALA A 532 15.81 -3.65 17.35
N GLY A 533 15.51 -4.91 17.08
CA GLY A 533 14.52 -5.69 17.79
C GLY A 533 15.11 -6.68 18.78
#